data_75f10f58d8731b420d6ea87b0d33a692
#
_entry.id   75f10f58d8731b420d6ea87b0d33a692
#
_cell.length_a   1.000
_cell.length_b   1.000
_cell.length_c   1.000
_cell.angle_alpha   90.00
_cell.angle_beta   90.00
_cell.angle_gamma   90.00
#
_symmetry.space_group_name_H-M   'P 1'
#
loop_
_entity.id
_entity.type
_entity.pdbx_description
1 polymer ?
#
loop_
_entity_poly.entity_id
_entity_poly.type
_entity_poly.pdbx_seq_one_letter_code
_entity_poly.pdbx_strand_id
1 'polypeptide(L)'
;MANGGFRLGIYVFKDVEIVDFAAPHGVFAVARRFDPELDAFLIADALRPVQAQAGFTVLPNYSFSDLPAMDAFLIPGGFGTRQETHNGRLHEFVRSQPKATLLTSVCTGSWIYAKMGMLDGIPATSRKEPDLIESRPPGKVPIDRLAVLAPTCRISRARVVDAGRIITAGGIASGMELGFHLLRRAGYEENLISEVARVMEYHDAYELYKDDLETTQPPQT
;
A
#
# COMPACT_ATOMS: atom_id res chain seq x y z
N MET A 1 -14.28 20.23 -2.98
CA MET A 1 -13.04 20.50 -2.21
C MET A 1 -13.00 19.49 -1.07
N ALA A 2 -11.96 18.68 -0.96
CA ALA A 2 -11.78 17.78 0.18
C ALA A 2 -11.65 18.65 1.43
N ASN A 3 -12.66 18.59 2.31
CA ASN A 3 -12.64 19.33 3.56
C ASN A 3 -11.87 18.54 4.61
N GLY A 4 -10.62 18.94 4.83
CA GLY A 4 -9.75 18.41 5.87
C GLY A 4 -8.87 17.26 5.36
N GLY A 5 -7.62 17.51 5.18
CA GLY A 5 -6.52 16.69 4.69
C GLY A 5 -6.66 15.17 4.73
N PHE A 6 -5.84 14.47 3.97
CA PHE A 6 -5.81 13.00 3.96
C PHE A 6 -4.48 12.51 4.52
N ARG A 7 -4.53 11.60 5.48
CA ARG A 7 -3.36 11.07 6.20
C ARG A 7 -3.12 9.61 5.89
N LEU A 8 -1.93 9.32 5.38
CA LEU A 8 -1.47 7.98 5.06
C LEU A 8 -0.50 7.47 6.13
N GLY A 9 -0.91 6.50 6.93
CA GLY A 9 -0.03 5.77 7.83
C GLY A 9 0.59 4.58 7.11
N ILE A 10 1.92 4.46 7.13
CA ILE A 10 2.66 3.41 6.43
C ILE A 10 3.40 2.54 7.43
N TYR A 11 3.09 1.25 7.48
CA TYR A 11 3.73 0.31 8.38
C TYR A 11 5.14 -0.03 7.90
N VAL A 12 6.11 0.05 8.80
CA VAL A 12 7.48 -0.39 8.55
C VAL A 12 7.88 -1.46 9.56
N PHE A 13 8.53 -2.50 9.08
CA PHE A 13 8.91 -3.68 9.84
C PHE A 13 10.26 -4.23 9.35
N LYS A 14 10.85 -5.15 10.10
CA LYS A 14 12.13 -5.75 9.72
C LYS A 14 12.05 -6.39 8.33
N ASP A 15 13.04 -6.12 7.47
CA ASP A 15 13.14 -6.61 6.10
C ASP A 15 11.97 -6.15 5.20
N VAL A 16 11.37 -4.98 5.48
CA VAL A 16 10.41 -4.31 4.58
C VAL A 16 11.10 -3.87 3.29
N GLU A 17 10.38 -3.97 2.16
CA GLU A 17 10.87 -3.48 0.86
C GLU A 17 10.84 -1.95 0.82
N ILE A 18 11.98 -1.33 0.49
CA ILE A 18 12.16 0.12 0.59
C ILE A 18 11.19 0.87 -0.34
N VAL A 19 11.13 0.47 -1.61
CA VAL A 19 10.32 1.18 -2.60
C VAL A 19 8.83 1.04 -2.32
N ASP A 20 8.40 -0.08 -1.74
CA ASP A 20 6.98 -0.33 -1.40
C ASP A 20 6.42 0.70 -0.41
N PHE A 21 7.24 1.23 0.51
CA PHE A 21 6.81 2.28 1.43
C PHE A 21 7.25 3.69 0.99
N ALA A 22 8.42 3.82 0.38
CA ALA A 22 8.97 5.11 0.02
C ALA A 22 8.25 5.73 -1.19
N ALA A 23 7.79 4.92 -2.16
CA ALA A 23 7.10 5.41 -3.35
C ALA A 23 5.77 6.11 -2.99
N PRO A 24 4.81 5.49 -2.28
CA PRO A 24 3.57 6.17 -1.90
C PRO A 24 3.83 7.34 -0.93
N HIS A 25 4.81 7.22 -0.03
CA HIS A 25 5.22 8.34 0.83
C HIS A 25 5.72 9.52 0.00
N GLY A 26 6.53 9.27 -1.05
CA GLY A 26 7.06 10.28 -1.95
C GLY A 26 5.95 11.01 -2.72
N VAL A 27 4.93 10.30 -3.19
CA VAL A 27 3.75 10.91 -3.85
C VAL A 27 3.08 11.91 -2.89
N PHE A 28 2.82 11.50 -1.64
CA PHE A 28 2.21 12.38 -0.64
C PHE A 28 3.13 13.55 -0.26
N ALA A 29 4.43 13.33 -0.15
CA ALA A 29 5.39 14.39 0.15
C ALA A 29 5.43 15.48 -0.94
N VAL A 30 5.26 15.10 -2.22
CA VAL A 30 5.13 16.07 -3.31
C VAL A 30 3.75 16.71 -3.34
N ALA A 31 2.68 15.92 -3.18
CA ALA A 31 1.31 16.42 -3.14
C ALA A 31 1.10 17.45 -2.01
N ARG A 32 1.75 17.27 -0.87
CA ARG A 32 1.73 18.21 0.26
C ARG A 32 2.21 19.62 -0.09
N ARG A 33 2.99 19.78 -1.17
CA ARG A 33 3.41 21.10 -1.66
C ARG A 33 2.25 21.90 -2.27
N PHE A 34 1.20 21.20 -2.70
CA PHE A 34 -0.04 21.78 -3.26
C PHE A 34 -1.14 21.90 -2.21
N ASP A 35 -1.19 20.96 -1.25
CA ASP A 35 -2.12 21.02 -0.12
C ASP A 35 -1.38 20.56 1.18
N PRO A 36 -1.04 21.54 2.06
CA PRO A 36 -0.32 21.27 3.30
C PRO A 36 -1.05 20.34 4.30
N GLU A 37 -2.36 20.13 4.14
CA GLU A 37 -3.15 19.24 4.99
C GLU A 37 -2.94 17.75 4.65
N LEU A 38 -2.33 17.45 3.50
CA LEU A 38 -1.90 16.09 3.17
C LEU A 38 -0.71 15.67 4.04
N ASP A 39 -0.74 14.43 4.54
CA ASP A 39 0.37 13.90 5.32
C ASP A 39 0.60 12.40 5.05
N ALA A 40 1.86 11.98 5.17
CA ALA A 40 2.24 10.58 5.20
C ALA A 40 3.30 10.36 6.27
N PHE A 41 3.12 9.33 7.09
CA PHE A 41 4.02 9.04 8.19
C PHE A 41 4.24 7.53 8.36
N LEU A 42 5.38 7.20 8.95
CA LEU A 42 5.79 5.83 9.17
C LEU A 42 5.36 5.35 10.56
N ILE A 43 4.85 4.12 10.62
CA ILE A 43 4.36 3.47 11.83
C ILE A 43 5.10 2.15 12.02
N ALA A 44 5.46 1.81 13.25
CA ALA A 44 5.96 0.49 13.61
C ALA A 44 5.28 -0.05 14.87
N ASP A 45 5.59 -1.28 15.25
CA ASP A 45 5.11 -1.86 16.52
C ASP A 45 5.64 -1.12 17.75
N ALA A 46 6.81 -0.45 17.62
CA ALA A 46 7.45 0.36 18.65
C ALA A 46 8.32 1.45 18.02
N LEU A 47 8.54 2.56 18.75
CA LEU A 47 9.42 3.67 18.34
C LEU A 47 10.89 3.27 18.51
N ARG A 48 11.42 2.53 17.56
CA ARG A 48 12.82 2.13 17.47
C ARG A 48 13.24 2.03 16.01
N PRO A 49 14.54 2.15 15.68
CA PRO A 49 15.03 1.96 14.33
C PRO A 49 14.61 0.60 13.76
N VAL A 50 14.10 0.61 12.56
CA VAL A 50 13.68 -0.58 11.80
C VAL A 50 14.68 -0.83 10.69
N GLN A 51 15.21 -2.05 10.62
CA GLN A 51 16.10 -2.45 9.56
C GLN A 51 15.29 -2.97 8.37
N ALA A 52 15.18 -2.18 7.32
CA ALA A 52 14.61 -2.56 6.04
C ALA A 52 15.60 -3.41 5.23
N GLN A 53 15.22 -3.81 4.02
CA GLN A 53 16.10 -4.58 3.13
C GLN A 53 17.40 -3.82 2.80
N ALA A 54 18.40 -4.55 2.33
CA ALA A 54 19.71 -4.03 1.94
C ALA A 54 20.44 -3.20 3.02
N GLY A 55 20.11 -3.41 4.30
CA GLY A 55 20.75 -2.69 5.42
C GLY A 55 20.25 -1.25 5.61
N PHE A 56 19.23 -0.82 4.87
CA PHE A 56 18.63 0.49 5.08
C PHE A 56 17.92 0.54 6.44
N THR A 57 18.18 1.60 7.20
CA THR A 57 17.56 1.80 8.51
C THR A 57 16.61 2.99 8.47
N VAL A 58 15.39 2.80 8.95
CA VAL A 58 14.36 3.84 9.01
C VAL A 58 13.86 3.99 10.44
N LEU A 59 13.61 5.23 10.85
CA LEU A 59 13.00 5.54 12.14
C LEU A 59 11.51 5.84 11.91
N PRO A 60 10.58 5.07 12.51
CA PRO A 60 9.16 5.37 12.42
C PRO A 60 8.81 6.65 13.16
N ASN A 61 7.79 7.36 12.69
CA ASN A 61 7.26 8.56 13.34
C ASN A 61 6.42 8.21 14.57
N TYR A 62 5.68 7.08 14.51
CA TYR A 62 4.72 6.67 15.51
C TYR A 62 4.78 5.16 15.77
N SER A 63 4.20 4.73 16.89
CA SER A 63 3.95 3.32 17.20
C SER A 63 2.45 3.02 17.15
N PHE A 64 2.07 1.73 17.16
CA PHE A 64 0.66 1.31 17.21
C PHE A 64 -0.11 1.87 18.41
N SER A 65 0.57 2.23 19.49
CA SER A 65 -0.04 2.75 20.71
C SER A 65 -0.15 4.27 20.78
N ASP A 66 0.54 4.97 19.90
CA ASP A 66 0.61 6.44 19.92
C ASP A 66 0.78 6.95 18.49
N LEU A 67 -0.34 7.20 17.81
CA LEU A 67 -0.37 7.71 16.44
C LEU A 67 -1.60 8.61 16.23
N PRO A 68 -1.52 9.58 15.32
CA PRO A 68 -2.68 10.38 14.94
C PRO A 68 -3.71 9.56 14.17
N ALA A 69 -4.94 10.07 14.06
CA ALA A 69 -5.94 9.51 13.17
C ALA A 69 -5.40 9.49 11.72
N MET A 70 -5.75 8.45 10.97
CA MET A 70 -5.35 8.27 9.58
C MET A 70 -6.54 7.82 8.73
N ASP A 71 -6.52 8.20 7.46
CA ASP A 71 -7.55 7.87 6.47
C ASP A 71 -7.21 6.60 5.70
N ALA A 72 -5.92 6.30 5.56
CA ALA A 72 -5.44 5.06 4.98
C ALA A 72 -4.29 4.45 5.79
N PHE A 73 -4.27 3.14 5.89
CA PHE A 73 -3.18 2.35 6.46
C PHE A 73 -2.56 1.45 5.39
N LEU A 74 -1.27 1.62 5.14
CA LEU A 74 -0.53 0.87 4.13
C LEU A 74 0.37 -0.18 4.75
N ILE A 75 0.25 -1.41 4.28
CA ILE A 75 1.18 -2.52 4.55
C ILE A 75 2.04 -2.77 3.31
N PRO A 76 3.33 -2.42 3.32
CA PRO A 76 4.29 -2.75 2.26
C PRO A 76 4.61 -4.24 2.23
N GLY A 77 5.29 -4.67 1.16
CA GLY A 77 5.86 -5.99 1.07
C GLY A 77 7.30 -6.08 1.61
N GLY A 78 8.01 -7.07 1.15
CA GLY A 78 9.37 -7.37 1.55
C GLY A 78 9.50 -8.77 2.15
N PHE A 79 10.74 -9.20 2.43
CA PHE A 79 10.99 -10.53 3.01
C PHE A 79 10.36 -10.71 4.38
N GLY A 80 10.25 -9.63 5.17
CA GLY A 80 9.66 -9.65 6.50
C GLY A 80 8.16 -9.99 6.52
N THR A 81 7.43 -9.85 5.41
CA THR A 81 5.99 -10.18 5.36
C THR A 81 5.67 -11.60 5.80
N ARG A 82 6.62 -12.53 5.65
CA ARG A 82 6.45 -13.92 6.10
C ARG A 82 6.27 -14.03 7.61
N GLN A 83 6.98 -13.20 8.36
CA GLN A 83 6.83 -13.11 9.82
C GLN A 83 5.57 -12.28 10.16
N GLU A 84 5.36 -11.18 9.45
CA GLU A 84 4.22 -10.29 9.68
C GLU A 84 2.86 -10.95 9.40
N THR A 85 2.78 -11.97 8.53
CA THR A 85 1.55 -12.77 8.35
C THR A 85 1.12 -13.51 9.63
N HIS A 86 2.00 -13.62 10.62
CA HIS A 86 1.72 -14.25 11.92
C HIS A 86 1.80 -13.26 13.09
N ASN A 87 1.98 -11.97 12.82
CA ASN A 87 2.07 -10.94 13.84
C ASN A 87 0.69 -10.60 14.43
N GLY A 88 0.35 -11.17 15.58
CA GLY A 88 -0.93 -10.94 16.25
C GLY A 88 -1.18 -9.47 16.60
N ARG A 89 -0.15 -8.71 17.01
CA ARG A 89 -0.28 -7.27 17.31
C ARG A 89 -0.66 -6.46 16.07
N LEU A 90 -0.06 -6.78 14.91
CA LEU A 90 -0.44 -6.16 13.65
C LEU A 90 -1.89 -6.52 13.28
N HIS A 91 -2.28 -7.78 13.45
CA HIS A 91 -3.67 -8.21 13.17
C HIS A 91 -4.69 -7.49 14.06
N GLU A 92 -4.40 -7.34 15.34
CA GLU A 92 -5.24 -6.58 16.27
C GLU A 92 -5.31 -5.11 15.87
N PHE A 93 -4.17 -4.50 15.54
CA PHE A 93 -4.11 -3.12 15.09
C PHE A 93 -4.94 -2.90 13.82
N VAL A 94 -4.82 -3.77 12.81
CA VAL A 94 -5.62 -3.69 11.57
C VAL A 94 -7.11 -3.81 11.87
N ARG A 95 -7.52 -4.75 12.74
CA ARG A 95 -8.94 -4.93 13.10
C ARG A 95 -9.50 -3.75 13.89
N SER A 96 -8.69 -3.06 14.68
CA SER A 96 -9.10 -1.90 15.48
C SER A 96 -9.32 -0.64 14.65
N GLN A 97 -8.86 -0.60 13.38
CA GLN A 97 -9.00 0.58 12.56
C GLN A 97 -10.46 0.89 12.25
N PRO A 98 -10.87 2.17 12.31
CA PRO A 98 -12.22 2.61 11.95
C PRO A 98 -12.65 2.04 10.59
N LYS A 99 -13.95 1.80 10.40
CA LYS A 99 -14.48 1.29 9.13
C LYS A 99 -14.21 2.24 7.95
N ALA A 100 -14.11 3.54 8.23
CA ALA A 100 -13.79 4.55 7.22
C ALA A 100 -12.32 4.52 6.77
N THR A 101 -11.41 4.01 7.60
CA THR A 101 -9.99 3.90 7.24
C THR A 101 -9.80 2.89 6.11
N LEU A 102 -9.18 3.33 5.01
CA LEU A 102 -8.79 2.46 3.91
C LEU A 102 -7.63 1.55 4.35
N LEU A 103 -7.73 0.28 4.03
CA LEU A 103 -6.68 -0.71 4.28
C LEU A 103 -5.97 -0.99 2.96
N THR A 104 -4.70 -0.66 2.88
CA THR A 104 -3.98 -0.71 1.60
C THR A 104 -2.73 -1.57 1.70
N SER A 105 -2.27 -2.10 0.57
CA SER A 105 -1.04 -2.86 0.51
C SER A 105 -0.29 -2.69 -0.81
N VAL A 106 1.02 -2.86 -0.76
CA VAL A 106 1.88 -3.00 -1.94
C VAL A 106 2.56 -4.36 -1.87
N CYS A 107 2.77 -4.99 -3.03
CA CYS A 107 3.56 -6.21 -3.17
C CYS A 107 3.02 -7.36 -2.29
N THR A 108 3.89 -8.00 -1.52
CA THR A 108 3.53 -9.09 -0.60
C THR A 108 2.80 -8.62 0.67
N GLY A 109 2.61 -7.33 0.88
CA GLY A 109 1.78 -6.79 1.97
C GLY A 109 0.35 -7.32 1.94
N SER A 110 -0.19 -7.62 0.75
CA SER A 110 -1.51 -8.24 0.58
C SER A 110 -1.65 -9.63 1.23
N TRP A 111 -0.53 -10.36 1.46
CA TRP A 111 -0.56 -11.65 2.13
C TRP A 111 -1.03 -11.56 3.59
N ILE A 112 -0.77 -10.43 4.24
CA ILE A 112 -1.20 -10.19 5.61
C ILE A 112 -2.72 -10.10 5.66
N TYR A 113 -3.35 -9.32 4.77
CA TYR A 113 -4.80 -9.26 4.66
C TYR A 113 -5.41 -10.63 4.25
N ALA A 114 -4.76 -11.35 3.34
CA ALA A 114 -5.16 -12.71 2.96
C ALA A 114 -5.16 -13.65 4.18
N LYS A 115 -4.08 -13.65 4.96
CA LYS A 115 -3.95 -14.47 6.17
C LYS A 115 -4.99 -14.13 7.24
N MET A 116 -5.48 -12.90 7.25
CA MET A 116 -6.55 -12.45 8.15
C MET A 116 -7.97 -12.80 7.63
N GLY A 117 -8.10 -13.41 6.45
CA GLY A 117 -9.39 -13.71 5.80
C GLY A 117 -10.09 -12.48 5.23
N MET A 118 -9.38 -11.36 5.09
CA MET A 118 -10.00 -10.08 4.68
C MET A 118 -10.13 -9.95 3.16
N LEU A 119 -9.51 -10.84 2.38
CA LEU A 119 -9.59 -10.84 0.91
C LEU A 119 -10.59 -11.87 0.36
N ASP A 120 -11.31 -12.55 1.23
CA ASP A 120 -12.27 -13.59 0.80
C ASP A 120 -13.40 -12.99 -0.03
N GLY A 121 -13.58 -13.53 -1.25
CA GLY A 121 -14.64 -13.12 -2.19
C GLY A 121 -14.43 -11.78 -2.89
N ILE A 122 -13.38 -11.00 -2.55
CA ILE A 122 -13.11 -9.72 -3.21
C ILE A 122 -11.92 -9.81 -4.18
N PRO A 123 -11.78 -8.89 -5.16
CA PRO A 123 -10.60 -8.84 -6.01
C PRO A 123 -9.39 -8.29 -5.25
N ALA A 124 -8.22 -8.84 -5.54
CA ALA A 124 -6.96 -8.33 -5.02
C ALA A 124 -5.78 -8.70 -5.92
N THR A 125 -4.68 -7.97 -5.75
CA THR A 125 -3.42 -8.20 -6.46
C THR A 125 -2.24 -8.31 -5.48
N SER A 126 -1.11 -8.74 -6.01
CA SER A 126 0.18 -8.81 -5.34
C SER A 126 1.29 -8.66 -6.38
N ARG A 127 2.57 -8.78 -5.99
CA ARG A 127 3.67 -8.80 -6.94
C ARG A 127 3.53 -9.99 -7.90
N LYS A 128 3.69 -9.73 -9.20
CA LYS A 128 3.40 -10.65 -10.30
C LYS A 128 4.65 -11.32 -10.86
N GLU A 129 5.79 -10.67 -10.71
CA GLU A 129 7.03 -11.13 -11.31
C GLU A 129 7.87 -11.95 -10.31
N PRO A 130 8.52 -13.02 -10.80
CA PRO A 130 9.43 -13.81 -9.98
C PRO A 130 10.71 -13.02 -9.66
N ASP A 131 11.36 -13.38 -8.59
CA ASP A 131 12.77 -13.08 -8.39
C ASP A 131 13.53 -14.37 -8.09
N LEU A 132 14.87 -14.30 -8.17
CA LEU A 132 15.74 -15.47 -8.00
C LEU A 132 15.72 -16.00 -6.56
N ILE A 133 15.28 -15.21 -5.59
CA ILE A 133 15.32 -15.54 -4.15
C ILE A 133 13.96 -16.06 -3.71
N GLU A 134 12.88 -15.40 -4.09
CA GLU A 134 11.52 -15.69 -3.60
C GLU A 134 10.80 -16.77 -4.41
N SER A 135 11.24 -17.04 -5.64
CA SER A 135 10.61 -17.99 -6.57
C SER A 135 11.14 -19.41 -6.42
N ARG A 136 11.46 -19.84 -5.21
CA ARG A 136 11.89 -21.22 -4.97
C ARG A 136 10.77 -22.03 -4.30
N PRO A 137 10.34 -23.13 -4.91
CA PRO A 137 10.79 -23.71 -6.18
C PRO A 137 10.43 -22.83 -7.39
N PRO A 138 11.17 -22.97 -8.52
CA PRO A 138 10.95 -22.20 -9.74
C PRO A 138 9.48 -22.24 -10.21
N GLY A 139 8.96 -21.11 -10.67
CA GLY A 139 7.60 -20.98 -11.22
C GLY A 139 6.54 -20.50 -10.22
N LYS A 140 6.89 -20.29 -8.96
CA LYS A 140 5.95 -19.67 -8.01
C LYS A 140 6.30 -18.21 -7.78
N VAL A 141 5.36 -17.34 -8.10
CA VAL A 141 5.45 -15.91 -7.89
C VAL A 141 4.56 -15.47 -6.71
N PRO A 142 4.81 -14.31 -6.10
CA PRO A 142 4.05 -13.86 -4.94
C PRO A 142 2.53 -13.85 -5.12
N ILE A 143 2.04 -13.51 -6.30
CA ILE A 143 0.59 -13.51 -6.59
C ILE A 143 -0.01 -14.94 -6.54
N ASP A 144 0.75 -15.97 -6.89
CA ASP A 144 0.28 -17.36 -6.79
C ASP A 144 0.13 -17.78 -5.31
N ARG A 145 1.04 -17.28 -4.46
CA ARG A 145 0.91 -17.49 -3.01
C ARG A 145 -0.29 -16.75 -2.43
N LEU A 146 -0.64 -15.57 -2.96
CA LEU A 146 -1.87 -14.88 -2.57
C LEU A 146 -3.09 -15.77 -2.82
N ALA A 147 -3.18 -16.39 -4.00
CA ALA A 147 -4.26 -17.34 -4.33
C ALA A 147 -4.34 -18.54 -3.38
N VAL A 148 -3.20 -19.00 -2.85
CA VAL A 148 -3.17 -20.08 -1.85
C VAL A 148 -3.63 -19.60 -0.47
N LEU A 149 -3.24 -18.37 -0.08
CA LEU A 149 -3.59 -17.81 1.23
C LEU A 149 -5.05 -17.35 1.33
N ALA A 150 -5.65 -16.95 0.20
CA ALA A 150 -7.04 -16.54 0.08
C ALA A 150 -7.70 -17.24 -1.12
N PRO A 151 -8.12 -18.52 -0.97
CA PRO A 151 -8.59 -19.32 -2.12
C PRO A 151 -9.87 -18.79 -2.78
N THR A 152 -10.65 -17.98 -2.08
CA THR A 152 -11.89 -17.35 -2.61
C THR A 152 -11.64 -15.95 -3.17
N CYS A 153 -10.44 -15.41 -3.01
CA CYS A 153 -10.05 -14.12 -3.59
C CYS A 153 -10.04 -14.20 -5.12
N ARG A 154 -10.59 -13.18 -5.78
CA ARG A 154 -10.48 -13.03 -7.23
C ARG A 154 -9.14 -12.37 -7.56
N ILE A 155 -8.18 -13.20 -8.01
CA ILE A 155 -6.84 -12.72 -8.33
C ILE A 155 -6.88 -11.83 -9.58
N SER A 156 -6.42 -10.59 -9.43
CA SER A 156 -6.29 -9.62 -10.50
C SER A 156 -4.82 -9.37 -10.85
N ARG A 157 -4.54 -9.09 -12.11
CA ARG A 157 -3.20 -8.70 -12.57
C ARG A 157 -3.07 -7.18 -12.78
N ALA A 158 -4.10 -6.40 -12.50
CA ALA A 158 -4.02 -4.94 -12.53
C ALA A 158 -2.92 -4.41 -11.58
N ARG A 159 -2.39 -3.24 -11.88
CA ARG A 159 -1.39 -2.60 -11.01
C ARG A 159 -1.98 -2.18 -9.67
N VAL A 160 -3.22 -1.69 -9.69
CA VAL A 160 -3.99 -1.37 -8.49
C VAL A 160 -5.35 -2.05 -8.56
N VAL A 161 -5.81 -2.59 -7.45
CA VAL A 161 -7.14 -3.19 -7.29
C VAL A 161 -7.83 -2.54 -6.12
N ASP A 162 -8.93 -1.83 -6.40
CA ASP A 162 -9.75 -1.15 -5.40
C ASP A 162 -11.05 -1.93 -5.15
N ALA A 163 -11.09 -2.68 -4.07
CA ALA A 163 -12.26 -3.42 -3.61
C ALA A 163 -13.07 -2.65 -2.54
N GLY A 164 -12.99 -1.32 -2.55
CA GLY A 164 -13.71 -0.47 -1.61
C GLY A 164 -12.86 -0.08 -0.41
N ARG A 165 -13.05 -0.72 0.74
CA ARG A 165 -12.23 -0.48 1.92
C ARG A 165 -10.81 -1.03 1.78
N ILE A 166 -10.62 -2.10 1.00
CA ILE A 166 -9.32 -2.71 0.79
C ILE A 166 -8.83 -2.38 -0.61
N ILE A 167 -7.61 -1.83 -0.69
CA ILE A 167 -6.96 -1.48 -1.95
C ILE A 167 -5.60 -2.17 -1.97
N THR A 168 -5.34 -2.98 -2.98
CA THR A 168 -4.07 -3.69 -3.12
C THR A 168 -3.33 -3.22 -4.38
N ALA A 169 -2.02 -3.07 -4.29
CA ALA A 169 -1.18 -2.78 -5.45
C ALA A 169 -0.17 -3.90 -5.68
N GLY A 170 0.25 -4.05 -6.93
CA GLY A 170 1.31 -4.97 -7.32
C GLY A 170 2.64 -4.64 -6.65
N GLY A 171 3.72 -5.21 -7.09
CA GLY A 171 5.04 -4.88 -6.59
C GLY A 171 5.80 -4.09 -7.67
N ILE A 172 6.82 -3.55 -7.36
CA ILE A 172 7.44 -2.78 -6.32
C ILE A 172 7.09 -1.32 -6.63
N ALA A 173 7.23 -0.95 -7.93
CA ALA A 173 6.92 0.38 -8.44
C ALA A 173 5.42 0.74 -8.37
N SER A 174 4.51 -0.26 -8.32
CA SER A 174 3.06 -0.01 -8.22
C SER A 174 2.63 0.76 -6.95
N GLY A 175 3.55 0.97 -6.01
CA GLY A 175 3.37 1.89 -4.89
C GLY A 175 3.14 3.34 -5.33
N MET A 176 3.71 3.75 -6.49
CA MET A 176 3.45 5.08 -7.07
C MET A 176 1.98 5.21 -7.48
N GLU A 177 1.47 4.25 -8.27
CA GLU A 177 0.08 4.26 -8.74
C GLU A 177 -0.89 4.18 -7.56
N LEU A 178 -0.55 3.41 -6.51
CA LEU A 178 -1.35 3.41 -5.28
C LEU A 178 -1.38 4.80 -4.63
N GLY A 179 -0.24 5.47 -4.53
CA GLY A 179 -0.17 6.84 -3.99
C GLY A 179 -1.08 7.81 -4.74
N PHE A 180 -1.02 7.83 -6.07
CA PHE A 180 -1.89 8.65 -6.91
C PHE A 180 -3.37 8.24 -6.79
N HIS A 181 -3.66 6.93 -6.73
CA HIS A 181 -5.02 6.45 -6.53
C HIS A 181 -5.59 6.88 -5.17
N LEU A 182 -4.78 6.90 -4.12
CA LEU A 182 -5.20 7.41 -2.80
C LEU A 182 -5.53 8.91 -2.83
N LEU A 183 -4.81 9.71 -3.61
CA LEU A 183 -5.19 11.12 -3.83
C LEU A 183 -6.57 11.23 -4.52
N ARG A 184 -6.87 10.37 -5.51
CA ARG A 184 -8.24 10.31 -6.09
C ARG A 184 -9.28 9.92 -5.03
N ARG A 185 -8.99 8.91 -4.22
CA ARG A 185 -9.90 8.47 -3.13
C ARG A 185 -10.10 9.55 -2.06
N ALA A 186 -9.13 10.43 -1.89
CA ALA A 186 -9.22 11.62 -1.04
C ALA A 186 -10.03 12.77 -1.68
N GLY A 187 -10.47 12.61 -2.94
CA GLY A 187 -11.27 13.61 -3.66
C GLY A 187 -10.46 14.70 -4.37
N TYR A 188 -9.16 14.49 -4.58
CA TYR A 188 -8.35 15.42 -5.37
C TYR A 188 -8.63 15.28 -6.85
N GLU A 189 -8.74 16.42 -7.53
CA GLU A 189 -8.99 16.51 -8.96
C GLU A 189 -7.81 15.97 -9.77
N GLU A 190 -8.10 15.37 -10.93
CA GLU A 190 -7.10 14.75 -11.81
C GLU A 190 -5.99 15.73 -12.22
N ASN A 191 -6.33 17.03 -12.41
CA ASN A 191 -5.34 18.07 -12.74
C ASN A 191 -4.26 18.21 -11.66
N LEU A 192 -4.65 18.20 -10.38
CA LEU A 192 -3.68 18.26 -9.28
C LEU A 192 -2.82 17.00 -9.25
N ILE A 193 -3.42 15.83 -9.42
CA ILE A 193 -2.70 14.54 -9.42
C ILE A 193 -1.68 14.51 -10.57
N SER A 194 -2.08 14.95 -11.76
CA SER A 194 -1.19 15.07 -12.92
C SER A 194 -0.03 16.04 -12.66
N GLU A 195 -0.27 17.19 -11.99
CA GLU A 195 0.80 18.10 -11.61
C GLU A 195 1.78 17.47 -10.59
N VAL A 196 1.26 16.71 -9.62
CA VAL A 196 2.11 15.95 -8.69
C VAL A 196 3.02 14.99 -9.48
N ALA A 197 2.45 14.23 -10.42
CA ALA A 197 3.21 13.31 -11.28
C ALA A 197 4.26 14.05 -12.12
N ARG A 198 3.94 15.26 -12.62
CA ARG A 198 4.86 16.09 -13.40
C ARG A 198 6.04 16.57 -12.55
N VAL A 199 5.77 17.07 -11.34
CA VAL A 199 6.82 17.50 -10.39
C VAL A 199 7.75 16.35 -10.01
N MET A 200 7.23 15.12 -10.00
CA MET A 200 8.02 13.90 -9.75
C MET A 200 8.77 13.40 -10.99
N GLU A 201 8.66 14.07 -12.14
CA GLU A 201 9.16 13.59 -13.45
C GLU A 201 8.64 12.17 -13.77
N TYR A 202 7.43 11.86 -13.32
CA TYR A 202 6.76 10.56 -13.47
C TYR A 202 5.54 10.63 -14.40
N HIS A 203 5.32 11.75 -15.06
CA HIS A 203 4.09 12.03 -15.81
C HIS A 203 3.80 11.00 -16.91
N ASP A 204 4.80 10.64 -17.72
CA ASP A 204 4.62 9.68 -18.81
C ASP A 204 4.21 8.30 -18.28
N ALA A 205 4.85 7.85 -17.20
CA ALA A 205 4.49 6.59 -16.55
C ALA A 205 3.11 6.68 -15.87
N TYR A 206 2.77 7.83 -15.28
CA TYR A 206 1.45 8.09 -14.73
C TYR A 206 0.37 7.97 -15.81
N GLU A 207 0.51 8.65 -16.95
CA GLU A 207 -0.44 8.56 -18.07
C GLU A 207 -0.56 7.13 -18.62
N LEU A 208 0.53 6.37 -18.64
CA LEU A 208 0.52 4.98 -19.08
C LEU A 208 -0.22 4.04 -18.13
N TYR A 209 -0.14 4.28 -16.81
CA TYR A 209 -0.60 3.32 -15.81
C TYR A 209 -1.80 3.78 -14.98
N LYS A 210 -2.26 5.03 -15.11
CA LYS A 210 -3.37 5.57 -14.30
C LYS A 210 -4.69 4.80 -14.43
N ASP A 211 -4.88 4.10 -15.56
CA ASP A 211 -6.05 3.31 -15.88
C ASP A 211 -5.82 1.78 -15.73
N ASP A 212 -4.61 1.35 -15.36
CA ASP A 212 -4.35 -0.05 -14.95
C ASP A 212 -4.87 -0.30 -13.52
N LEU A 213 -6.17 -0.05 -13.38
CA LEU A 213 -6.96 -0.08 -12.16
C LEU A 213 -8.16 -0.98 -12.33
N GLU A 214 -8.29 -2.01 -11.50
CA GLU A 214 -9.54 -2.73 -11.31
C GLU A 214 -10.29 -2.15 -10.11
N THR A 215 -11.54 -1.73 -10.28
CA THR A 215 -12.34 -1.19 -9.18
C THR A 215 -13.71 -1.84 -9.11
N THR A 216 -14.19 -2.09 -7.89
CA THR A 216 -15.58 -2.46 -7.58
C THR A 216 -16.42 -1.23 -7.20
N GLN A 217 -15.80 -0.05 -7.11
CA GLN A 217 -16.50 1.19 -6.84
C GLN A 217 -17.15 1.74 -8.11
N PRO A 218 -18.32 2.37 -8.01
CA PRO A 218 -18.87 3.12 -9.14
C PRO A 218 -17.92 4.26 -9.53
N PRO A 219 -17.90 4.69 -10.81
CA PRO A 219 -17.12 5.84 -11.21
C PRO A 219 -17.50 7.05 -10.35
N GLN A 220 -16.49 7.75 -9.86
CA GLN A 220 -16.72 9.03 -9.16
C GLN A 220 -17.15 10.06 -10.21
N THR A 221 -18.39 10.51 -10.13
CA THR A 221 -18.98 11.56 -10.99
C THR A 221 -18.66 12.94 -10.44
#